data_911f1abd534ec79e3782a7be82d3b3a0
#
_entry.id   911f1abd534ec79e3782a7be82d3b3a0
#
_cell.length_a   1.000
_cell.length_b   1.000
_cell.length_c   1.000
_cell.angle_alpha   90.00
_cell.angle_beta   90.00
_cell.angle_gamma   90.00
#
_symmetry.space_group_name_H-M   'P 1'
#
loop_
_entity.id
_entity.type
_entity.pdbx_description
1 polymer ?
#
loop_
_entity_poly.entity_id
_entity_poly.type
_entity_poly.pdbx_seq_one_letter_code
_entity_poly.pdbx_strand_id
1 'polypeptide(L)'
;HYIYKLSDIVSKGGVLLLNAAPNELGEIPIGQANLLRRLGQWLKVNGDAIYDADPSPVRNPDLPITHKPGRLFFHVKEQVDRELEVTGMTAAIKRCYLLSDPKKTALNFSQSGDRIILNLPRDAFVGVQGLAVIAADYEGEIQVSDPTLRADKEGLIQLPVSKSTYSNMSISYDQKFGCTHKIAMPWD
;
A
#
# COMPACT_ATOMS: atom_id res chain seq x y z
N HIS A 1 11.73 -2.26 -6.91
CA HIS A 1 11.36 -3.47 -6.15
C HIS A 1 11.55 -3.29 -4.64
N TYR A 2 12.73 -2.86 -4.14
CA TYR A 2 13.00 -2.70 -2.68
C TYR A 2 12.23 -1.56 -2.03
N ILE A 3 12.04 -0.44 -2.74
CA ILE A 3 11.25 0.70 -2.24
C ILE A 3 9.81 0.25 -1.97
N TYR A 4 9.20 -0.48 -2.91
CA TYR A 4 7.87 -1.02 -2.72
C TYR A 4 7.80 -2.03 -1.56
N LYS A 5 8.81 -2.92 -1.44
CA LYS A 5 8.89 -3.85 -0.31
C LYS A 5 8.96 -3.13 1.03
N LEU A 6 9.74 -2.04 1.11
CA LEU A 6 9.79 -1.22 2.32
C LEU A 6 8.41 -0.68 2.66
N SER A 7 7.73 -0.05 1.70
CA SER A 7 6.39 0.50 1.89
C SER A 7 5.37 -0.56 2.28
N ASP A 8 5.40 -1.72 1.64
CA ASP A 8 4.49 -2.83 1.94
C ASP A 8 4.73 -3.40 3.34
N ILE A 9 5.98 -3.57 3.75
CA ILE A 9 6.33 -4.06 5.09
C ILE A 9 5.91 -3.06 6.17
N VAL A 10 6.23 -1.77 6.00
CA VAL A 10 5.88 -0.73 6.98
C VAL A 10 4.37 -0.55 7.07
N SER A 11 3.64 -0.61 5.95
CA SER A 11 2.18 -0.53 5.95
C SER A 11 1.48 -1.65 6.74
N LYS A 12 2.21 -2.72 7.03
CA LYS A 12 1.76 -3.87 7.83
C LYS A 12 2.35 -3.89 9.25
N GLY A 13 3.06 -2.82 9.65
CA GLY A 13 3.70 -2.71 10.96
C GLY A 13 5.00 -3.51 11.10
N GLY A 14 5.59 -3.92 9.98
CA GLY A 14 6.84 -4.68 9.97
C GLY A 14 8.08 -3.78 9.82
N VAL A 15 9.24 -4.40 9.96
CA VAL A 15 10.56 -3.77 9.81
C VAL A 15 11.33 -4.45 8.69
N LEU A 16 11.90 -3.67 7.79
CA LEU A 16 12.77 -4.17 6.73
C LEU A 16 14.22 -4.17 7.19
N LEU A 17 14.82 -5.35 7.31
CA LEU A 17 16.26 -5.52 7.45
C LEU A 17 16.89 -5.73 6.07
N LEU A 18 17.75 -4.82 5.67
CA LEU A 18 18.45 -4.90 4.38
C LEU A 18 19.94 -5.08 4.61
N ASN A 19 20.46 -6.27 4.30
CA ASN A 19 21.87 -6.57 4.41
C ASN A 19 22.65 -6.04 3.21
N ALA A 20 23.83 -5.47 3.48
CA ALA A 20 24.86 -5.17 2.52
C ALA A 20 26.14 -5.88 2.93
N ALA A 21 26.52 -6.91 2.18
CA ALA A 21 27.73 -7.70 2.50
C ALA A 21 28.96 -7.08 1.83
N PRO A 22 30.05 -6.80 2.58
CA PRO A 22 31.31 -6.38 1.98
C PRO A 22 31.96 -7.51 1.18
N ASN A 23 32.79 -7.13 0.21
CA ASN A 23 33.68 -8.05 -0.46
C ASN A 23 34.91 -8.41 0.42
N GLU A 24 35.80 -9.22 -0.08
CA GLU A 24 37.06 -9.63 0.59
C GLU A 24 38.00 -8.46 0.93
N LEU A 25 37.84 -7.30 0.28
CA LEU A 25 38.60 -6.08 0.57
C LEU A 25 37.89 -5.18 1.62
N GLY A 26 36.75 -5.61 2.15
CA GLY A 26 35.95 -4.83 3.09
C GLY A 26 35.09 -3.73 2.44
N GLU A 27 34.97 -3.70 1.13
CA GLU A 27 34.21 -2.71 0.38
C GLU A 27 32.82 -3.22 0.06
N ILE A 28 31.81 -2.33 0.16
CA ILE A 28 30.45 -2.66 -0.31
C ILE A 28 30.43 -2.63 -1.83
N PRO A 29 30.06 -3.75 -2.49
CA PRO A 29 29.99 -3.83 -3.94
C PRO A 29 29.12 -2.71 -4.55
N ILE A 30 29.58 -2.14 -5.66
CA ILE A 30 28.97 -0.93 -6.25
C ILE A 30 27.46 -1.10 -6.53
N GLY A 31 27.01 -2.30 -6.90
CA GLY A 31 25.59 -2.59 -7.10
C GLY A 31 24.77 -2.43 -5.84
N GLN A 32 25.26 -2.92 -4.70
CA GLN A 32 24.61 -2.77 -3.39
C GLN A 32 24.67 -1.31 -2.92
N ALA A 33 25.81 -0.65 -3.07
CA ALA A 33 25.96 0.76 -2.72
C ALA A 33 25.00 1.66 -3.50
N ASN A 34 24.83 1.39 -4.80
CA ASN A 34 23.88 2.12 -5.64
C ASN A 34 22.42 1.87 -5.25
N LEU A 35 22.08 0.64 -4.88
CA LEU A 35 20.75 0.31 -4.36
C LEU A 35 20.44 1.12 -3.09
N LEU A 36 21.36 1.14 -2.12
CA LEU A 36 21.21 1.90 -0.88
C LEU A 36 21.10 3.40 -1.14
N ARG A 37 21.91 3.94 -2.04
CA ARG A 37 21.82 5.37 -2.42
C ARG A 37 20.46 5.71 -3.05
N ARG A 38 19.95 4.87 -3.95
CA ARG A 38 18.63 5.06 -4.57
C ARG A 38 17.51 5.01 -3.53
N LEU A 39 17.56 4.05 -2.59
CA LEU A 39 16.61 3.97 -1.50
C LEU A 39 16.69 5.24 -0.61
N GLY A 40 17.89 5.67 -0.27
CA GLY A 40 18.11 6.90 0.50
C GLY A 40 17.62 8.17 -0.20
N GLN A 41 17.79 8.26 -1.53
CA GLN A 41 17.26 9.38 -2.32
C GLN A 41 15.72 9.41 -2.29
N TRP A 42 15.08 8.25 -2.44
CA TRP A 42 13.63 8.15 -2.34
C TRP A 42 13.12 8.53 -0.94
N LEU A 43 13.80 8.06 0.12
CA LEU A 43 13.46 8.35 1.51
C LEU A 43 13.63 9.84 1.87
N LYS A 44 14.58 10.54 1.26
CA LYS A 44 14.71 12.00 1.45
C LYS A 44 13.45 12.77 1.04
N VAL A 45 12.72 12.25 0.06
CA VAL A 45 11.51 12.88 -0.48
C VAL A 45 10.26 12.34 0.21
N ASN A 46 10.22 11.02 0.41
CA ASN A 46 9.01 10.32 0.84
C ASN A 46 9.10 9.77 2.28
N GLY A 47 10.15 10.12 3.01
CA GLY A 47 10.40 9.58 4.35
C GLY A 47 9.31 9.88 5.37
N ASP A 48 8.56 10.96 5.19
CA ASP A 48 7.40 11.28 6.05
C ASP A 48 6.34 10.16 6.06
N ALA A 49 6.23 9.41 4.97
CA ALA A 49 5.32 8.27 4.86
C ALA A 49 5.88 6.96 5.46
N ILE A 50 7.13 6.95 5.89
CA ILE A 50 7.84 5.75 6.39
C ILE A 50 8.26 5.92 7.84
N TYR A 51 8.98 7.03 8.15
CA TYR A 51 9.50 7.26 9.50
C TYR A 51 8.36 7.68 10.44
N ASP A 52 8.26 7.01 11.58
CA ASP A 52 7.22 7.26 12.59
C ASP A 52 5.79 7.17 12.03
N ALA A 53 5.62 6.38 10.96
CA ALA A 53 4.31 6.13 10.38
C ALA A 53 3.78 4.77 10.88
N ASP A 54 2.53 4.79 11.29
CA ASP A 54 1.81 3.60 11.72
C ASP A 54 1.21 2.83 10.53
N PRO A 55 0.97 1.53 10.67
CA PRO A 55 0.16 0.79 9.70
C PRO A 55 -1.24 1.38 9.64
N SER A 56 -1.76 1.53 8.42
CA SER A 56 -3.13 2.03 8.24
C SER A 56 -4.15 1.06 8.85
N PRO A 57 -5.21 1.56 9.48
CA PRO A 57 -6.34 0.73 9.88
C PRO A 57 -7.03 0.09 8.66
N VAL A 58 -6.91 0.73 7.49
CA VAL A 58 -7.44 0.19 6.22
C VAL A 58 -6.40 -0.70 5.58
N ARG A 59 -6.76 -1.95 5.35
CA ARG A 59 -5.91 -2.91 4.65
C ARG A 59 -6.31 -3.00 3.18
N ASN A 60 -5.40 -2.63 2.31
CA ASN A 60 -5.53 -2.86 0.88
C ASN A 60 -4.33 -3.71 0.42
N PRO A 61 -4.55 -4.94 -0.08
CA PRO A 61 -3.46 -5.83 -0.46
C PRO A 61 -2.64 -5.31 -1.65
N ASP A 62 -3.24 -4.51 -2.50
CA ASP A 62 -2.61 -4.02 -3.73
C ASP A 62 -2.03 -2.61 -3.57
N LEU A 63 -2.44 -1.88 -2.52
CA LEU A 63 -2.01 -0.53 -2.24
C LEU A 63 -1.50 -0.43 -0.79
N PRO A 64 -0.19 -0.42 -0.53
CA PRO A 64 0.32 -0.14 0.79
C PRO A 64 -0.13 1.24 1.27
N ILE A 65 -0.67 1.30 2.47
CA ILE A 65 -1.13 2.55 3.10
C ILE A 65 -0.46 2.66 4.47
N THR A 66 0.19 3.78 4.72
CA THR A 66 0.69 4.16 6.05
C THR A 66 -0.06 5.36 6.57
N HIS A 67 0.05 5.63 7.85
CA HIS A 67 -0.79 6.62 8.52
C HIS A 67 -0.02 7.37 9.60
N LYS A 68 -0.35 8.65 9.73
CA LYS A 68 -0.03 9.50 10.88
C LYS A 68 -1.31 10.22 11.33
N PRO A 69 -1.40 10.73 12.55
CA PRO A 69 -2.56 11.51 12.97
C PRO A 69 -2.88 12.62 11.96
N GLY A 70 -4.10 12.61 11.41
CA GLY A 70 -4.58 13.57 10.41
C GLY A 70 -4.09 13.35 8.98
N ARG A 71 -3.30 12.29 8.70
CA ARG A 71 -2.76 12.06 7.36
C ARG A 71 -2.62 10.59 7.02
N LEU A 72 -3.08 10.23 5.83
CA LEU A 72 -2.84 8.93 5.18
C LEU A 72 -1.81 9.10 4.07
N PHE A 73 -1.06 8.03 3.81
CA PHE A 73 -0.11 7.97 2.71
C PHE A 73 -0.39 6.75 1.85
N PHE A 74 -0.73 6.99 0.60
CA PHE A 74 -0.96 5.94 -0.40
C PHE A 74 0.32 5.74 -1.20
N HIS A 75 0.88 4.53 -1.17
CA HIS A 75 2.11 4.17 -1.86
C HIS A 75 1.78 3.54 -3.21
N VAL A 76 1.78 4.34 -4.26
CA VAL A 76 1.26 4.00 -5.59
C VAL A 76 2.40 3.56 -6.49
N LYS A 77 2.33 2.32 -7.00
CA LYS A 77 3.21 1.86 -8.09
C LYS A 77 2.89 2.60 -9.37
N GLU A 78 3.93 2.79 -10.20
CA GLU A 78 3.73 3.27 -11.56
C GLU A 78 2.75 2.34 -12.30
N GLN A 79 1.71 2.93 -12.84
CA GLN A 79 0.64 2.25 -13.56
C GLN A 79 0.22 3.06 -14.78
N VAL A 80 -0.40 2.38 -15.72
CA VAL A 80 -0.89 3.01 -16.96
C VAL A 80 -2.11 3.87 -16.70
N ASP A 81 -3.01 3.37 -15.84
CA ASP A 81 -4.20 4.09 -15.43
C ASP A 81 -3.82 5.21 -14.46
N ARG A 82 -4.39 6.39 -14.73
CA ARG A 82 -4.12 7.60 -13.94
C ARG A 82 -5.18 7.85 -12.89
N GLU A 83 -6.03 6.91 -12.69
CA GLU A 83 -7.07 6.93 -11.68
C GLU A 83 -6.72 5.91 -10.60
N LEU A 84 -6.58 6.39 -9.38
CA LEU A 84 -6.38 5.55 -8.21
C LEU A 84 -7.69 5.47 -7.45
N GLU A 85 -8.23 4.27 -7.34
CA GLU A 85 -9.38 4.00 -6.49
C GLU A 85 -8.93 3.42 -5.15
N VAL A 86 -9.41 4.02 -4.06
CA VAL A 86 -9.23 3.54 -2.70
C VAL A 86 -10.61 3.33 -2.08
N THR A 87 -10.85 2.11 -1.58
CA THR A 87 -12.13 1.72 -0.97
C THR A 87 -11.92 1.14 0.43
N GLY A 88 -12.98 1.03 1.19
CA GLY A 88 -12.98 0.37 2.50
C GLY A 88 -12.73 1.30 3.67
N MET A 89 -12.79 2.62 3.47
CA MET A 89 -12.70 3.57 4.56
C MET A 89 -13.57 4.80 4.33
N THR A 90 -14.11 5.31 5.42
CA THR A 90 -14.76 6.63 5.45
C THR A 90 -13.90 7.55 6.31
N ALA A 91 -13.34 8.59 5.70
CA ALA A 91 -12.61 9.65 6.35
C ALA A 91 -12.94 10.96 5.63
N ALA A 92 -13.02 12.06 6.34
CA ALA A 92 -13.26 13.37 5.71
C ALA A 92 -11.97 13.89 5.06
N ILE A 93 -11.67 13.43 3.85
CA ILE A 93 -10.49 13.88 3.10
C ILE A 93 -10.65 15.35 2.74
N LYS A 94 -9.66 16.16 3.08
CA LYS A 94 -9.63 17.60 2.82
C LYS A 94 -8.74 17.96 1.64
N ARG A 95 -7.63 17.25 1.50
CA ARG A 95 -6.64 17.55 0.49
C ARG A 95 -5.79 16.34 0.19
N CYS A 96 -5.49 16.14 -1.10
CA CYS A 96 -4.51 15.14 -1.55
C CYS A 96 -3.40 15.83 -2.33
N TYR A 97 -2.16 15.37 -2.18
CA TYR A 97 -1.02 15.91 -2.92
C TYR A 97 0.12 14.86 -2.98
N LEU A 98 1.03 15.03 -3.95
CA LEU A 98 2.23 14.19 -4.03
C LEU A 98 3.27 14.68 -3.02
N LEU A 99 3.89 13.77 -2.26
CA LEU A 99 5.02 14.11 -1.38
C LEU A 99 6.23 14.60 -2.17
N SER A 100 6.38 14.14 -3.41
CA SER A 100 7.45 14.57 -4.32
C SER A 100 7.28 15.99 -4.86
N ASP A 101 6.09 16.59 -4.71
CA ASP A 101 5.85 17.98 -5.10
C ASP A 101 6.15 18.93 -3.93
N PRO A 102 7.24 19.75 -4.01
CA PRO A 102 7.57 20.72 -2.96
C PRO A 102 6.48 21.76 -2.72
N LYS A 103 5.66 22.05 -3.73
CA LYS A 103 4.55 23.00 -3.64
C LYS A 103 3.29 22.37 -3.02
N LYS A 104 3.29 21.04 -2.91
CA LYS A 104 2.13 20.28 -2.42
C LYS A 104 0.86 20.67 -3.17
N THR A 105 0.93 20.72 -4.49
CA THR A 105 -0.20 21.07 -5.36
C THR A 105 -1.34 20.08 -5.13
N ALA A 106 -2.54 20.61 -4.90
CA ALA A 106 -3.69 19.76 -4.63
C ALA A 106 -4.03 18.90 -5.86
N LEU A 107 -4.22 17.61 -5.63
CA LEU A 107 -4.72 16.67 -6.62
C LEU A 107 -6.25 16.72 -6.63
N ASN A 108 -6.82 16.54 -7.82
CA ASN A 108 -8.26 16.37 -7.95
C ASN A 108 -8.66 14.99 -7.43
N PHE A 109 -9.66 14.97 -6.56
CA PHE A 109 -10.24 13.73 -6.08
C PHE A 109 -11.75 13.87 -5.92
N SER A 110 -12.44 12.76 -5.92
CA SER A 110 -13.85 12.65 -5.53
C SER A 110 -14.01 11.61 -4.44
N GLN A 111 -14.95 11.84 -3.54
CA GLN A 111 -15.27 10.91 -2.47
C GLN A 111 -16.78 10.67 -2.42
N SER A 112 -17.16 9.40 -2.38
CA SER A 112 -18.56 8.99 -2.22
C SER A 112 -18.61 7.81 -1.26
N GLY A 113 -19.10 8.03 -0.05
CA GLY A 113 -19.10 7.03 1.02
C GLY A 113 -17.67 6.58 1.36
N ASP A 114 -17.40 5.30 1.20
CA ASP A 114 -16.10 4.67 1.47
C ASP A 114 -15.19 4.57 0.25
N ARG A 115 -15.60 5.16 -0.88
CA ARG A 115 -14.87 5.16 -2.14
C ARG A 115 -14.24 6.53 -2.40
N ILE A 116 -12.93 6.54 -2.59
CA ILE A 116 -12.13 7.71 -2.95
C ILE A 116 -11.51 7.44 -4.32
N ILE A 117 -11.67 8.36 -5.24
CA ILE A 117 -11.06 8.32 -6.57
C ILE A 117 -10.13 9.51 -6.71
N LEU A 118 -8.87 9.26 -7.00
CA LEU A 118 -7.81 10.24 -7.16
C LEU A 118 -7.32 10.26 -8.60
N ASN A 119 -7.22 11.44 -9.20
CA ASN A 119 -6.65 11.61 -10.53
C ASN A 119 -5.16 11.95 -10.42
N LEU A 120 -4.32 11.07 -10.95
CA LEU A 120 -2.87 11.21 -10.91
C LEU A 120 -2.38 12.10 -12.07
N PRO A 121 -1.52 13.10 -11.82
CA PRO A 121 -0.93 13.90 -12.87
C PRO A 121 0.06 13.07 -13.72
N ARG A 122 0.38 13.57 -14.91
CA ARG A 122 1.25 12.85 -15.87
C ARG A 122 2.66 12.61 -15.37
N ASP A 123 3.14 13.46 -14.51
CA ASP A 123 4.46 13.47 -13.92
C ASP A 123 4.53 12.88 -12.50
N ALA A 124 3.43 12.27 -12.03
CA ALA A 124 3.35 11.68 -10.68
C ALA A 124 4.50 10.72 -10.35
N PHE A 125 5.04 10.03 -11.37
CA PHE A 125 6.09 9.03 -11.21
C PHE A 125 7.48 9.52 -11.61
N VAL A 126 7.61 10.79 -12.00
CA VAL A 126 8.91 11.36 -12.36
C VAL A 126 9.78 11.53 -11.11
N GLY A 127 11.00 11.00 -11.15
CA GLY A 127 11.98 11.13 -10.07
C GLY A 127 11.72 10.29 -8.81
N VAL A 128 10.61 9.55 -8.74
CA VAL A 128 10.23 8.73 -7.57
C VAL A 128 10.52 7.23 -7.73
N GLN A 129 11.31 6.88 -8.74
CA GLN A 129 11.79 5.50 -8.97
C GLN A 129 10.68 4.44 -9.08
N GLY A 130 9.55 4.81 -9.70
CA GLY A 130 8.42 3.91 -9.95
C GLY A 130 7.48 3.72 -8.74
N LEU A 131 7.68 4.46 -7.64
CA LEU A 131 6.76 4.49 -6.50
C LEU A 131 6.51 5.93 -6.05
N ALA A 132 5.33 6.45 -6.34
CA ALA A 132 4.87 7.74 -5.85
C ALA A 132 4.17 7.59 -4.50
N VAL A 133 4.24 8.63 -3.65
CA VAL A 133 3.47 8.68 -2.41
C VAL A 133 2.53 9.86 -2.45
N ILE A 134 1.24 9.57 -2.28
CA ILE A 134 0.20 10.58 -2.16
C ILE A 134 -0.12 10.75 -0.68
N ALA A 135 0.01 11.96 -0.19
CA ALA A 135 -0.48 12.34 1.13
C ALA A 135 -1.93 12.79 1.02
N ALA A 136 -2.78 12.27 1.88
CA ALA A 136 -4.19 12.65 2.00
C ALA A 136 -4.44 13.17 3.42
N ASP A 137 -4.60 14.47 3.55
CA ASP A 137 -4.95 15.10 4.82
C ASP A 137 -6.46 14.90 5.09
N TYR A 138 -6.79 14.44 6.29
CA TYR A 138 -8.18 14.18 6.69
C TYR A 138 -8.50 14.79 8.06
N GLU A 139 -9.79 14.94 8.34
CA GLU A 139 -10.32 15.35 9.65
C GLU A 139 -11.21 14.28 10.25
N GLY A 140 -11.28 14.25 11.58
CA GLY A 140 -12.08 13.29 12.33
C GLY A 140 -11.41 11.92 12.44
N GLU A 141 -12.22 10.89 12.63
CA GLU A 141 -11.76 9.52 12.76
C GLU A 141 -11.89 8.77 11.44
N ILE A 142 -10.95 7.86 11.19
CA ILE A 142 -11.07 6.91 10.08
C ILE A 142 -12.00 5.78 10.51
N GLN A 143 -13.12 5.65 9.83
CA GLN A 143 -13.98 4.48 9.97
C GLN A 143 -13.66 3.49 8.87
N VAL A 144 -13.32 2.27 9.27
CA VAL A 144 -13.08 1.18 8.32
C VAL A 144 -14.40 0.53 7.99
N SER A 145 -14.75 0.49 6.71
CA SER A 145 -15.89 -0.30 6.25
C SER A 145 -15.50 -1.76 6.34
N ASP A 146 -16.08 -2.49 7.30
CA ASP A 146 -15.98 -3.94 7.30
C ASP A 146 -16.75 -4.46 6.05
N PRO A 147 -16.09 -5.10 5.09
CA PRO A 147 -16.78 -5.66 3.94
C PRO A 147 -17.67 -6.80 4.44
N THR A 148 -18.91 -6.49 4.77
CA THR A 148 -19.90 -7.51 5.10
C THR A 148 -20.12 -8.36 3.86
N LEU A 149 -19.49 -9.52 3.83
CA LEU A 149 -19.68 -10.50 2.76
C LEU A 149 -21.10 -11.04 2.88
N ARG A 150 -21.92 -10.76 1.88
CA ARG A 150 -23.28 -11.28 1.81
C ARG A 150 -23.33 -12.40 0.78
N ALA A 151 -24.08 -13.45 1.11
CA ALA A 151 -24.41 -14.47 0.14
C ALA A 151 -25.19 -13.84 -1.01
N ASP A 152 -24.91 -14.28 -2.23
CA ASP A 152 -25.73 -13.97 -3.40
C ASP A 152 -27.10 -14.65 -3.32
N LYS A 153 -27.92 -14.50 -4.38
CA LYS A 153 -29.27 -15.10 -4.44
C LYS A 153 -29.27 -16.64 -4.43
N GLU A 154 -28.11 -17.23 -4.70
CA GLU A 154 -27.88 -18.67 -4.74
C GLU A 154 -27.27 -19.20 -3.43
N GLY A 155 -27.04 -18.29 -2.45
CA GLY A 155 -26.43 -18.61 -1.16
C GLY A 155 -24.91 -18.73 -1.20
N LEU A 156 -24.27 -18.31 -2.29
CA LEU A 156 -22.82 -18.36 -2.47
C LEU A 156 -22.15 -17.09 -1.90
N ILE A 157 -21.12 -17.28 -1.10
CA ILE A 157 -20.27 -16.19 -0.61
C ILE A 157 -18.94 -16.26 -1.35
N GLN A 158 -18.62 -15.26 -2.17
CA GLN A 158 -17.30 -15.12 -2.77
C GLN A 158 -16.36 -14.46 -1.78
N LEU A 159 -15.34 -15.19 -1.34
CA LEU A 159 -14.27 -14.70 -0.46
C LEU A 159 -13.08 -14.29 -1.34
N PRO A 160 -12.86 -12.99 -1.59
CA PRO A 160 -11.64 -12.57 -2.26
C PRO A 160 -10.45 -12.83 -1.33
N VAL A 161 -9.62 -13.81 -1.68
CA VAL A 161 -8.46 -14.25 -0.88
C VAL A 161 -7.52 -13.07 -0.56
N SER A 162 -7.41 -12.11 -1.47
CA SER A 162 -6.62 -10.89 -1.30
C SER A 162 -7.11 -9.97 -0.16
N LYS A 163 -8.38 -10.10 0.24
CA LYS A 163 -8.99 -9.28 1.31
C LYS A 163 -9.19 -10.05 2.62
N SER A 164 -8.77 -11.31 2.68
CA SER A 164 -8.96 -12.16 3.85
C SER A 164 -7.78 -12.06 4.81
N THR A 165 -8.05 -11.98 6.11
CA THR A 165 -7.06 -12.18 7.17
C THR A 165 -7.16 -13.63 7.66
N TYR A 166 -6.03 -14.32 7.71
CA TYR A 166 -5.98 -15.71 8.11
C TYR A 166 -5.47 -15.84 9.55
N SER A 167 -6.24 -16.50 10.39
CA SER A 167 -5.76 -17.04 11.65
C SER A 167 -6.07 -18.55 11.64
N ASN A 168 -5.03 -19.38 11.75
CA ASN A 168 -5.14 -20.85 11.83
C ASN A 168 -5.80 -21.56 10.64
N MET A 169 -5.57 -21.11 9.42
CA MET A 169 -6.06 -21.79 8.21
C MET A 169 -4.94 -22.48 7.44
N SER A 170 -5.19 -23.70 6.98
CA SER A 170 -4.35 -24.35 5.97
C SER A 170 -4.95 -24.08 4.58
N ILE A 171 -4.12 -23.59 3.66
CA ILE A 171 -4.53 -23.40 2.25
C ILE A 171 -3.96 -24.57 1.46
N SER A 172 -4.81 -25.37 0.82
CA SER A 172 -4.38 -26.36 -0.15
C SER A 172 -4.61 -25.87 -1.56
N TYR A 173 -3.58 -25.97 -2.41
CA TYR A 173 -3.68 -25.65 -3.84
C TYR A 173 -4.03 -26.93 -4.60
N ASP A 174 -5.12 -26.92 -5.35
CA ASP A 174 -5.38 -27.96 -6.35
C ASP A 174 -4.96 -27.44 -7.72
N GLN A 175 -3.83 -27.92 -8.22
CA GLN A 175 -3.26 -27.51 -9.53
C GLN A 175 -4.07 -28.00 -10.73
N LYS A 176 -5.07 -28.85 -10.54
CA LYS A 176 -5.84 -29.45 -11.65
C LYS A 176 -6.97 -28.57 -12.21
N PHE A 177 -7.42 -27.57 -11.46
CA PHE A 177 -8.57 -26.73 -11.87
C PHE A 177 -8.26 -25.24 -11.66
N GLY A 178 -7.39 -24.66 -12.47
CA GLY A 178 -7.15 -23.22 -12.55
C GLY A 178 -7.73 -22.37 -11.41
N CYS A 179 -6.91 -21.99 -10.45
CA CYS A 179 -7.17 -20.93 -9.45
C CYS A 179 -8.42 -21.02 -8.56
N THR A 180 -8.95 -22.18 -8.27
CA THR A 180 -9.94 -22.35 -7.19
C THR A 180 -9.23 -22.70 -5.88
N HIS A 181 -9.18 -21.73 -4.96
CA HIS A 181 -8.67 -21.97 -3.62
C HIS A 181 -9.76 -22.61 -2.77
N LYS A 182 -9.56 -23.86 -2.35
CA LYS A 182 -10.42 -24.48 -1.32
C LYS A 182 -9.86 -24.11 0.05
N ILE A 183 -10.66 -23.43 0.83
CA ILE A 183 -10.36 -23.14 2.23
C ILE A 183 -11.01 -24.25 3.05
N ALA A 184 -10.18 -25.08 3.71
CA ALA A 184 -10.69 -26.02 4.69
C ALA A 184 -10.70 -25.33 6.06
N MET A 185 -11.86 -25.18 6.65
CA MET A 185 -12.01 -24.76 8.04
C MET A 185 -11.89 -25.98 8.93
N PRO A 186 -11.09 -25.98 10.00
CA PRO A 186 -11.19 -27.03 11.00
C PRO A 186 -12.57 -26.92 11.65
N TRP A 187 -13.31 -28.00 11.63
CA TRP A 187 -14.52 -28.17 12.42
C TRP A 187 -14.08 -28.56 13.83
N ASP A 188 -14.40 -27.72 14.82
CA ASP A 188 -14.42 -28.15 16.23
C ASP A 188 -15.69 -28.92 16.51
#